data_f2108331ad0068b4fbf40969495bb532
#
_entry.id   f2108331ad0068b4fbf40969495bb532
#
_cell.length_a   1.000
_cell.length_b   1.000
_cell.length_c   1.000
_cell.angle_alpha   90.00
_cell.angle_beta   90.00
_cell.angle_gamma   90.00
#
_symmetry.space_group_name_H-M   'P 1'
#
loop_
_entity.id
_entity.type
_entity.pdbx_description
1 polymer ?
#
loop_
_entity_poly.entity_id
_entity_poly.type
_entity_poly.pdbx_seq_one_letter_code
_entity_poly.pdbx_strand_id
1 'polypeptide(L)'
;MQITVLGRPAYVYTAGRPLDADLPTVVFIHGGEQDHSTWTLQCRYFAYHGRNVLVPDLPGHGRSAGPAPGAIADIARWIAGMLAIAGIERAAVIGHSMGSLVALEFAARNPRRVTRLALLGTSAPMPVAQPLLDAAKTNDHAALEMINAWSHGSRAHLGSNPAPGFWMPGMNMRLMERQAPDVLYADFNACNNYVPEPAAVAGIKCPVLLVAGSRDQMTPLRAAQALKELLPRARLLVLEGAGHALMAEQPDAVLDALIDFL
;
A
#
# COMPACT_ATOMS: atom_id res chain seq x y z
N MET A 1 14.34 -1.84 11.15
CA MET A 1 15.68 -1.18 11.12
C MET A 1 15.52 0.32 10.97
N GLN A 2 16.50 1.10 11.43
CA GLN A 2 16.56 2.54 11.21
C GLN A 2 17.61 2.79 10.11
N ILE A 3 17.26 3.61 9.13
CA ILE A 3 18.16 4.01 8.01
C ILE A 3 17.98 5.51 7.72
N THR A 4 18.86 6.07 6.91
CA THR A 4 18.71 7.47 6.44
C THR A 4 18.45 7.46 4.94
N VAL A 5 17.28 7.90 4.51
CA VAL A 5 16.89 7.98 3.10
C VAL A 5 16.74 9.44 2.71
N LEU A 6 17.45 9.85 1.64
CA LEU A 6 17.47 11.25 1.17
C LEU A 6 17.75 12.27 2.30
N GLY A 7 18.68 11.92 3.21
CA GLY A 7 19.10 12.79 4.31
C GLY A 7 18.16 12.81 5.53
N ARG A 8 17.12 11.98 5.59
CA ARG A 8 16.15 11.94 6.69
C ARG A 8 16.04 10.55 7.32
N PRO A 9 15.86 10.46 8.66
CA PRO A 9 15.62 9.19 9.34
C PRO A 9 14.38 8.49 8.82
N ALA A 10 14.50 7.19 8.57
CA ALA A 10 13.43 6.35 8.09
C ALA A 10 13.40 5.04 8.87
N TYR A 11 12.20 4.58 9.18
CA TYR A 11 11.97 3.28 9.79
C TYR A 11 11.48 2.27 8.76
N VAL A 12 12.11 1.10 8.76
CA VAL A 12 11.70 -0.03 7.91
C VAL A 12 11.54 -1.26 8.79
N TYR A 13 10.35 -1.80 8.86
CA TYR A 13 10.09 -3.05 9.55
C TYR A 13 10.53 -4.23 8.68
N THR A 14 11.28 -5.15 9.26
CA THR A 14 11.84 -6.33 8.56
C THR A 14 11.20 -7.64 9.00
N ALA A 15 9.98 -7.55 9.53
CA ALA A 15 9.21 -8.68 10.08
C ALA A 15 9.96 -9.48 11.15
N GLY A 16 10.90 -8.83 11.86
CA GLY A 16 11.68 -9.44 12.95
C GLY A 16 12.89 -10.25 12.51
N ARG A 17 13.27 -10.18 11.23
CA ARG A 17 14.46 -10.87 10.69
C ARG A 17 15.47 -9.88 10.14
N PRO A 18 16.78 -10.11 10.29
CA PRO A 18 17.80 -9.35 9.57
C PRO A 18 17.71 -9.64 8.07
N LEU A 19 18.22 -8.71 7.25
CA LEU A 19 18.36 -8.94 5.82
C LEU A 19 19.50 -9.93 5.55
N ASP A 20 19.30 -10.79 4.57
CA ASP A 20 20.24 -11.78 4.06
C ASP A 20 20.47 -11.51 2.58
N ALA A 21 21.72 -11.34 2.16
CA ALA A 21 22.08 -10.99 0.79
C ALA A 21 21.68 -12.06 -0.23
N ASP A 22 21.55 -13.31 0.20
CA ASP A 22 21.23 -14.44 -0.68
C ASP A 22 19.72 -14.64 -0.88
N LEU A 23 18.87 -13.96 -0.10
CA LEU A 23 17.44 -14.13 -0.18
C LEU A 23 16.75 -13.10 -1.09
N PRO A 24 15.75 -13.52 -1.87
CA PRO A 24 14.94 -12.59 -2.65
C PRO A 24 14.16 -11.65 -1.72
N THR A 25 14.00 -10.40 -2.15
CA THR A 25 13.37 -9.35 -1.34
C THR A 25 11.94 -9.08 -1.78
N VAL A 26 11.06 -8.85 -0.80
CA VAL A 26 9.71 -8.33 -0.99
C VAL A 26 9.53 -7.03 -0.21
N VAL A 27 8.95 -6.03 -0.86
CA VAL A 27 8.62 -4.72 -0.27
C VAL A 27 7.11 -4.58 -0.17
N PHE A 28 6.61 -4.20 1.01
CA PHE A 28 5.20 -3.91 1.25
C PHE A 28 5.02 -2.42 1.53
N ILE A 29 4.22 -1.73 0.71
CA ILE A 29 3.98 -0.30 0.78
C ILE A 29 2.56 -0.06 1.26
N HIS A 30 2.41 0.64 2.39
CA HIS A 30 1.11 0.94 3.01
C HIS A 30 0.33 2.03 2.26
N GLY A 31 -0.95 2.16 2.56
CA GLY A 31 -1.85 3.20 2.05
C GLY A 31 -1.70 4.55 2.75
N GLY A 32 -2.49 5.53 2.31
CA GLY A 32 -2.53 6.84 2.96
C GLY A 32 -2.94 6.75 4.42
N GLU A 33 -2.37 7.62 5.26
CA GLU A 33 -2.60 7.73 6.71
C GLU A 33 -2.36 6.43 7.49
N GLN A 34 -1.52 5.53 6.96
CA GLN A 34 -1.19 4.24 7.57
C GLN A 34 0.30 4.16 7.93
N ASP A 35 0.76 2.99 8.37
CA ASP A 35 2.16 2.67 8.60
C ASP A 35 2.42 1.16 8.33
N HIS A 36 3.65 0.70 8.60
CA HIS A 36 4.06 -0.69 8.39
C HIS A 36 3.13 -1.72 9.05
N SER A 37 2.42 -1.37 10.12
CA SER A 37 1.57 -2.31 10.87
C SER A 37 0.37 -2.82 10.07
N THR A 38 -0.04 -2.10 9.03
CA THR A 38 -1.09 -2.53 8.09
C THR A 38 -0.80 -3.91 7.48
N TRP A 39 0.47 -4.28 7.31
CA TRP A 39 0.92 -5.52 6.70
C TRP A 39 1.28 -6.64 7.68
N THR A 40 0.98 -6.45 8.99
CA THR A 40 1.42 -7.37 10.05
C THR A 40 0.96 -8.82 9.83
N LEU A 41 -0.25 -9.02 9.30
CA LEU A 41 -0.82 -10.35 9.07
C LEU A 41 -0.21 -11.08 7.86
N GLN A 42 0.41 -10.36 6.93
CA GLN A 42 0.98 -10.93 5.71
C GLN A 42 2.51 -10.99 5.74
N CYS A 43 3.17 -9.90 6.12
CA CYS A 43 4.61 -9.74 5.91
C CYS A 43 5.48 -10.74 6.67
N ARG A 44 5.07 -11.15 7.88
CA ARG A 44 5.85 -12.09 8.71
C ARG A 44 5.98 -13.47 8.07
N TYR A 45 4.95 -13.94 7.38
CA TYR A 45 5.03 -15.22 6.67
C TYR A 45 6.26 -15.25 5.75
N PHE A 46 6.43 -14.25 4.91
CA PHE A 46 7.52 -14.20 3.93
C PHE A 46 8.90 -14.14 4.57
N ALA A 47 9.05 -13.41 5.69
CA ALA A 47 10.31 -13.33 6.42
C ALA A 47 10.75 -14.68 7.02
N TYR A 48 9.80 -15.56 7.31
CA TYR A 48 10.06 -16.89 7.85
C TYR A 48 10.02 -18.01 6.79
N HIS A 49 9.77 -17.62 5.52
CA HIS A 49 9.72 -18.54 4.37
C HIS A 49 10.67 -18.11 3.25
N GLY A 50 11.92 -17.78 3.63
CA GLY A 50 13.01 -17.61 2.68
C GLY A 50 12.99 -16.30 1.89
N ARG A 51 12.50 -15.19 2.48
CA ARG A 51 12.53 -13.88 1.85
C ARG A 51 13.00 -12.78 2.79
N ASN A 52 13.74 -11.83 2.26
CA ASN A 52 13.87 -10.53 2.89
C ASN A 52 12.54 -9.77 2.81
N VAL A 53 12.17 -9.13 3.91
CA VAL A 53 10.96 -8.32 3.98
C VAL A 53 11.32 -6.90 4.35
N LEU A 54 10.83 -5.94 3.58
CA LEU A 54 10.93 -4.52 3.85
C LEU A 54 9.52 -3.91 3.87
N VAL A 55 9.12 -3.39 5.02
CA VAL A 55 7.85 -2.68 5.19
C VAL A 55 8.17 -1.29 5.74
N PRO A 56 8.42 -0.30 4.88
CA PRO A 56 8.74 1.05 5.34
C PRO A 56 7.52 1.74 5.95
N ASP A 57 7.76 2.55 6.97
CA ASP A 57 6.92 3.72 7.20
C ASP A 57 7.31 4.76 6.16
N LEU A 58 6.38 5.20 5.33
CA LEU A 58 6.64 6.22 4.31
C LEU A 58 7.05 7.55 4.95
N PRO A 59 7.70 8.48 4.23
CA PRO A 59 8.07 9.77 4.81
C PRO A 59 6.88 10.48 5.44
N GLY A 60 7.03 10.93 6.67
CA GLY A 60 5.97 11.58 7.46
C GLY A 60 5.05 10.63 8.22
N HIS A 61 5.14 9.32 7.98
CA HIS A 61 4.27 8.32 8.60
C HIS A 61 4.98 7.57 9.73
N GLY A 62 4.20 7.15 10.70
CA GLY A 62 4.63 6.26 11.77
C GLY A 62 5.92 6.74 12.46
N ARG A 63 7.03 6.04 12.21
CA ARG A 63 8.34 6.27 12.82
C ARG A 63 9.35 6.92 11.87
N SER A 64 8.95 7.23 10.64
CA SER A 64 9.78 7.90 9.64
C SER A 64 9.63 9.42 9.71
N ALA A 65 10.73 10.15 9.56
CA ALA A 65 10.71 11.60 9.58
C ALA A 65 9.93 12.18 8.39
N GLY A 66 9.19 13.24 8.65
CA GLY A 66 8.42 13.99 7.66
C GLY A 66 9.21 15.12 6.97
N PRO A 67 8.50 15.95 6.20
CA PRO A 67 7.08 15.87 5.92
C PRO A 67 6.70 14.76 4.94
N ALA A 68 5.40 14.40 4.87
CA ALA A 68 4.87 13.52 3.83
C ALA A 68 5.01 14.20 2.46
N PRO A 69 5.48 13.50 1.42
CA PRO A 69 5.58 14.06 0.08
C PRO A 69 4.19 14.26 -0.57
N GLY A 70 4.00 15.39 -1.24
CA GLY A 70 2.75 15.72 -1.91
C GLY A 70 2.59 15.11 -3.32
N ALA A 71 3.44 14.16 -3.73
CA ALA A 71 3.37 13.53 -5.04
C ALA A 71 3.79 12.05 -4.99
N ILE A 72 3.05 11.20 -5.69
CA ILE A 72 3.35 9.75 -5.81
C ILE A 72 4.75 9.50 -6.37
N ALA A 73 5.19 10.29 -7.35
CA ALA A 73 6.51 10.16 -7.96
C ALA A 73 7.66 10.40 -6.96
N ASP A 74 7.46 11.29 -5.97
CA ASP A 74 8.46 11.56 -4.95
C ASP A 74 8.55 10.42 -3.94
N ILE A 75 7.41 9.83 -3.58
CA ILE A 75 7.37 8.64 -2.72
C ILE A 75 8.03 7.46 -3.45
N ALA A 76 7.75 7.26 -4.74
CA ALA A 76 8.39 6.20 -5.53
C ALA A 76 9.91 6.39 -5.63
N ARG A 77 10.39 7.65 -5.77
CA ARG A 77 11.83 7.98 -5.73
C ARG A 77 12.43 7.68 -4.36
N TRP A 78 11.71 7.95 -3.29
CA TRP A 78 12.13 7.61 -1.94
C TRP A 78 12.26 6.10 -1.74
N ILE A 79 11.31 5.29 -2.25
CA ILE A 79 11.41 3.80 -2.26
C ILE A 79 12.66 3.35 -3.02
N ALA A 80 12.99 3.98 -4.16
CA ALA A 80 14.20 3.68 -4.91
C ALA A 80 15.48 3.93 -4.08
N GLY A 81 15.50 5.05 -3.32
CA GLY A 81 16.58 5.40 -2.40
C GLY A 81 16.69 4.44 -1.22
N MET A 82 15.57 4.08 -0.62
CA MET A 82 15.50 3.08 0.48
C MET A 82 16.11 1.74 0.04
N LEU A 83 15.73 1.23 -1.12
CA LEU A 83 16.27 -0.02 -1.66
C LEU A 83 17.77 0.08 -1.94
N ALA A 84 18.25 1.22 -2.45
CA ALA A 84 19.68 1.41 -2.70
C ALA A 84 20.50 1.39 -1.40
N ILE A 85 20.01 2.04 -0.33
CA ILE A 85 20.65 2.05 0.98
C ILE A 85 20.63 0.66 1.64
N ALA A 86 19.55 -0.10 1.42
CA ALA A 86 19.44 -1.48 1.88
C ALA A 86 20.29 -2.48 1.06
N GLY A 87 20.96 -2.04 -0.02
CA GLY A 87 21.74 -2.92 -0.89
C GLY A 87 20.88 -3.82 -1.78
N ILE A 88 19.60 -3.49 -2.00
CA ILE A 88 18.65 -4.29 -2.75
C ILE A 88 18.54 -3.77 -4.19
N GLU A 89 19.02 -4.55 -5.14
CA GLU A 89 18.95 -4.22 -6.56
C GLU A 89 17.56 -4.49 -7.15
N ARG A 90 16.95 -5.62 -6.77
CA ARG A 90 15.66 -6.07 -7.31
C ARG A 90 14.75 -6.58 -6.19
N ALA A 91 13.45 -6.30 -6.30
CA ALA A 91 12.46 -6.77 -5.33
C ALA A 91 11.11 -7.10 -5.99
N ALA A 92 10.33 -7.95 -5.35
CA ALA A 92 8.89 -7.96 -5.53
C ALA A 92 8.31 -6.75 -4.77
N VAL A 93 7.38 -6.02 -5.39
CA VAL A 93 6.81 -4.81 -4.80
C VAL A 93 5.30 -4.97 -4.67
N ILE A 94 4.81 -4.77 -3.47
CA ILE A 94 3.40 -4.92 -3.11
C ILE A 94 2.94 -3.59 -2.52
N GLY A 95 1.84 -3.05 -3.02
CA GLY A 95 1.27 -1.79 -2.52
C GLY A 95 -0.24 -1.89 -2.30
N HIS A 96 -0.72 -1.20 -1.28
CA HIS A 96 -2.14 -1.06 -0.98
C HIS A 96 -2.56 0.39 -1.14
N SER A 97 -3.72 0.65 -1.79
CA SER A 97 -4.30 1.98 -1.91
C SER A 97 -3.29 2.99 -2.48
N MET A 98 -2.98 4.09 -1.81
CA MET A 98 -1.90 5.01 -2.19
C MET A 98 -0.58 4.26 -2.46
N GLY A 99 -0.23 3.31 -1.60
CA GLY A 99 0.96 2.47 -1.80
C GLY A 99 0.93 1.68 -3.10
N SER A 100 -0.25 1.35 -3.65
CA SER A 100 -0.39 0.71 -4.96
C SER A 100 0.00 1.65 -6.10
N LEU A 101 -0.33 2.94 -6.00
CA LEU A 101 0.12 3.96 -6.95
C LEU A 101 1.63 4.16 -6.89
N VAL A 102 2.19 4.18 -5.67
CA VAL A 102 3.64 4.26 -5.46
C VAL A 102 4.35 3.05 -6.07
N ALA A 103 3.82 1.84 -5.88
CA ALA A 103 4.34 0.61 -6.44
C ALA A 103 4.27 0.61 -7.99
N LEU A 104 3.15 1.08 -8.54
CA LEU A 104 2.94 1.22 -9.99
C LEU A 104 3.95 2.20 -10.59
N GLU A 105 4.08 3.40 -10.01
CA GLU A 105 5.01 4.44 -10.45
C GLU A 105 6.47 3.97 -10.35
N PHE A 106 6.82 3.30 -9.23
CA PHE A 106 8.15 2.72 -9.07
C PHE A 106 8.46 1.69 -10.15
N ALA A 107 7.52 0.77 -10.44
CA ALA A 107 7.68 -0.26 -11.46
C ALA A 107 7.78 0.33 -12.87
N ALA A 108 6.97 1.34 -13.19
CA ALA A 108 6.98 2.03 -14.47
C ALA A 108 8.34 2.72 -14.73
N ARG A 109 8.89 3.40 -13.71
CA ARG A 109 10.19 4.09 -13.82
C ARG A 109 11.40 3.17 -13.71
N ASN A 110 11.25 2.03 -13.04
CA ASN A 110 12.36 1.11 -12.72
C ASN A 110 12.04 -0.33 -13.13
N PRO A 111 11.65 -0.61 -14.40
CA PRO A 111 11.11 -1.92 -14.79
C PRO A 111 12.09 -3.08 -14.62
N ARG A 112 13.41 -2.80 -14.57
CA ARG A 112 14.44 -3.83 -14.33
C ARG A 112 14.61 -4.17 -12.85
N ARG A 113 14.13 -3.30 -11.93
CA ARG A 113 14.26 -3.48 -10.48
C ARG A 113 13.07 -4.23 -9.86
N VAL A 114 11.96 -4.38 -10.58
CA VAL A 114 10.76 -5.05 -10.08
C VAL A 114 10.66 -6.45 -10.67
N THR A 115 10.68 -7.46 -9.80
CA THR A 115 10.56 -8.87 -10.19
C THR A 115 9.10 -9.31 -10.32
N ARG A 116 8.23 -8.80 -9.46
CA ARG A 116 6.78 -8.99 -9.44
C ARG A 116 6.11 -7.76 -8.85
N LEU A 117 4.91 -7.44 -9.29
CA LEU A 117 4.15 -6.28 -8.84
C LEU A 117 2.76 -6.71 -8.36
N ALA A 118 2.40 -6.44 -7.10
CA ALA A 118 1.05 -6.66 -6.59
C ALA A 118 0.41 -5.34 -6.16
N LEU A 119 -0.79 -5.04 -6.66
CA LEU A 119 -1.53 -3.81 -6.40
C LEU A 119 -2.88 -4.19 -5.77
N LEU A 120 -3.06 -3.84 -4.51
CA LEU A 120 -4.22 -4.17 -3.71
C LEU A 120 -5.06 -2.91 -3.49
N GLY A 121 -6.37 -2.99 -3.70
CA GLY A 121 -7.26 -1.84 -3.54
C GLY A 121 -6.77 -0.66 -4.39
N THR A 122 -6.69 -0.84 -5.70
CA THR A 122 -6.04 0.11 -6.61
C THR A 122 -7.01 0.74 -7.59
N SER A 123 -6.76 2.01 -7.91
CA SER A 123 -7.37 2.77 -9.00
C SER A 123 -6.32 3.69 -9.59
N ALA A 124 -6.23 3.79 -10.91
CA ALA A 124 -5.28 4.72 -11.54
C ALA A 124 -5.92 5.32 -12.81
N PRO A 125 -6.35 6.60 -12.76
CA PRO A 125 -6.21 7.57 -11.65
C PRO A 125 -7.03 7.19 -10.40
N MET A 126 -6.70 7.80 -9.24
CA MET A 126 -7.36 7.57 -7.95
C MET A 126 -7.97 8.90 -7.44
N PRO A 127 -9.11 9.32 -7.99
CA PRO A 127 -9.75 10.54 -7.55
C PRO A 127 -10.26 10.41 -6.10
N VAL A 128 -10.06 11.46 -5.31
CA VAL A 128 -10.52 11.54 -3.93
C VAL A 128 -11.76 12.43 -3.86
N ALA A 129 -12.77 12.00 -3.13
CA ALA A 129 -14.01 12.76 -2.95
C ALA A 129 -13.73 14.14 -2.32
N GLN A 130 -14.30 15.20 -2.88
CA GLN A 130 -14.03 16.58 -2.45
C GLN A 130 -14.30 16.81 -0.95
N PRO A 131 -15.40 16.30 -0.36
CA PRO A 131 -15.64 16.46 1.09
C PRO A 131 -14.52 15.85 1.95
N LEU A 132 -13.92 14.74 1.48
CA LEU A 132 -12.82 14.09 2.19
C LEU A 132 -11.51 14.91 2.07
N LEU A 133 -11.23 15.48 0.90
CA LEU A 133 -10.09 16.39 0.72
C LEU A 133 -10.23 17.65 1.56
N ASP A 134 -11.43 18.22 1.63
CA ASP A 134 -11.69 19.45 2.39
C ASP A 134 -11.51 19.21 3.90
N ALA A 135 -12.05 18.10 4.41
CA ALA A 135 -11.87 17.69 5.81
C ALA A 135 -10.39 17.38 6.14
N ALA A 136 -9.71 16.65 5.27
CA ALA A 136 -8.29 16.34 5.43
C ALA A 136 -7.41 17.60 5.48
N LYS A 137 -7.74 18.60 4.66
CA LYS A 137 -7.01 19.88 4.58
C LYS A 137 -7.03 20.68 5.89
N THR A 138 -8.07 20.51 6.67
CA THR A 138 -8.23 21.19 7.97
C THR A 138 -7.90 20.27 9.16
N ASN A 139 -7.40 19.07 8.90
CA ASN A 139 -7.18 18.02 9.89
C ASN A 139 -8.46 17.70 10.71
N ASP A 140 -9.63 17.79 10.06
CA ASP A 140 -10.91 17.46 10.69
C ASP A 140 -11.02 15.95 10.89
N HIS A 141 -11.32 15.52 12.10
CA HIS A 141 -11.48 14.11 12.45
C HIS A 141 -12.58 13.41 11.61
N ALA A 142 -13.54 14.15 11.09
CA ALA A 142 -14.55 13.64 10.16
C ALA A 142 -13.92 12.99 8.91
N ALA A 143 -12.72 13.40 8.50
CA ALA A 143 -11.99 12.72 7.41
C ALA A 143 -11.68 11.27 7.76
N LEU A 144 -11.21 11.02 8.98
CA LEU A 144 -10.87 9.67 9.46
C LEU A 144 -12.13 8.79 9.59
N GLU A 145 -13.24 9.40 10.03
CA GLU A 145 -14.54 8.71 10.13
C GLU A 145 -15.05 8.30 8.74
N MET A 146 -14.97 9.19 7.74
CA MET A 146 -15.34 8.88 6.35
C MET A 146 -14.48 7.75 5.79
N ILE A 147 -13.15 7.82 5.96
CA ILE A 147 -12.24 6.76 5.51
C ILE A 147 -12.64 5.44 6.16
N ASN A 148 -12.84 5.45 7.48
CA ASN A 148 -13.14 4.24 8.23
C ASN A 148 -14.46 3.60 7.80
N ALA A 149 -15.48 4.43 7.54
CA ALA A 149 -16.78 3.98 7.04
C ALA A 149 -16.69 3.39 5.63
N TRP A 150 -15.93 4.02 4.72
CA TRP A 150 -15.85 3.60 3.31
C TRP A 150 -14.85 2.48 3.05
N SER A 151 -13.87 2.31 3.95
CA SER A 151 -12.83 1.29 3.79
C SER A 151 -13.29 -0.12 4.14
N HIS A 152 -14.36 -0.27 4.90
CA HIS A 152 -14.77 -1.57 5.39
C HIS A 152 -16.08 -2.04 4.75
N GLY A 153 -16.13 -3.31 4.38
CA GLY A 153 -17.37 -3.95 3.97
C GLY A 153 -18.37 -4.06 5.14
N SER A 154 -19.65 -4.21 4.84
CA SER A 154 -20.73 -4.24 5.84
C SER A 154 -20.53 -5.28 6.95
N ARG A 155 -19.89 -6.41 6.64
CA ARG A 155 -19.61 -7.48 7.63
C ARG A 155 -18.63 -7.02 8.70
N ALA A 156 -17.62 -6.23 8.34
CA ALA A 156 -16.64 -5.69 9.28
C ALA A 156 -17.28 -4.75 10.32
N HIS A 157 -18.27 -3.98 9.89
CA HIS A 157 -19.05 -3.10 10.79
C HIS A 157 -19.94 -3.89 11.78
N LEU A 158 -20.34 -5.09 11.43
CA LEU A 158 -21.16 -5.98 12.25
C LEU A 158 -20.35 -6.90 13.17
N GLY A 159 -19.02 -6.76 13.21
CA GLY A 159 -18.15 -7.55 14.07
C GLY A 159 -17.81 -8.95 13.54
N SER A 160 -18.11 -9.26 12.29
CA SER A 160 -17.65 -10.50 11.62
C SER A 160 -16.18 -10.37 11.27
N ASN A 161 -15.32 -10.71 12.23
CA ASN A 161 -13.88 -10.61 12.11
C ASN A 161 -13.25 -12.00 11.91
N PRO A 162 -12.53 -12.25 10.82
CA PRO A 162 -11.85 -13.52 10.60
C PRO A 162 -10.67 -13.74 11.55
N ALA A 163 -10.05 -12.66 12.06
CA ALA A 163 -8.98 -12.76 13.05
C ALA A 163 -9.54 -12.54 14.46
N PRO A 164 -9.61 -13.57 15.34
CA PRO A 164 -10.18 -13.46 16.67
C PRO A 164 -9.55 -12.35 17.49
N GLY A 165 -10.37 -11.59 18.21
CA GLY A 165 -9.92 -10.49 19.06
C GLY A 165 -9.53 -9.19 18.34
N PHE A 166 -9.75 -9.11 17.05
CA PHE A 166 -9.35 -8.01 16.19
C PHE A 166 -10.56 -7.12 15.85
N TRP A 167 -10.61 -5.91 16.32
CA TRP A 167 -11.66 -4.96 15.93
C TRP A 167 -11.17 -4.06 14.80
N MET A 168 -11.42 -4.48 13.55
CA MET A 168 -10.90 -3.83 12.34
C MET A 168 -11.16 -2.32 12.27
N PRO A 169 -12.42 -1.82 12.38
CA PRO A 169 -12.64 -0.39 12.29
C PRO A 169 -11.94 0.41 13.39
N GLY A 170 -11.93 -0.10 14.63
CA GLY A 170 -11.25 0.56 15.75
C GLY A 170 -9.74 0.57 15.60
N MET A 171 -9.16 -0.51 15.13
CA MET A 171 -7.72 -0.53 14.84
C MET A 171 -7.34 0.44 13.74
N ASN A 172 -8.07 0.46 12.63
CA ASN A 172 -7.82 1.38 11.54
C ASN A 172 -7.94 2.84 12.02
N MET A 173 -8.98 3.16 12.81
CA MET A 173 -9.13 4.48 13.41
C MET A 173 -7.92 4.86 14.27
N ARG A 174 -7.49 3.98 15.19
CA ARG A 174 -6.33 4.25 16.07
C ARG A 174 -5.03 4.36 15.29
N LEU A 175 -4.89 3.65 14.19
CA LEU A 175 -3.73 3.76 13.31
C LEU A 175 -3.68 5.14 12.65
N MET A 176 -4.80 5.63 12.13
CA MET A 176 -4.88 6.95 11.50
C MET A 176 -4.71 8.10 12.50
N GLU A 177 -5.38 8.03 13.65
CA GLU A 177 -5.32 9.08 14.70
C GLU A 177 -3.91 9.36 15.27
N ARG A 178 -2.97 8.45 15.11
CA ARG A 178 -1.59 8.65 15.58
C ARG A 178 -0.63 9.20 14.55
N GLN A 179 -1.10 9.41 13.31
CA GLN A 179 -0.29 10.07 12.30
C GLN A 179 -0.17 11.57 12.58
N ALA A 180 0.85 12.20 12.04
CA ALA A 180 1.06 13.63 12.22
C ALA A 180 0.02 14.45 11.45
N PRO A 181 -0.30 15.68 11.90
CA PRO A 181 -1.14 16.59 11.12
C PRO A 181 -0.61 16.78 9.70
N ASP A 182 -1.50 17.08 8.76
CA ASP A 182 -1.27 17.32 7.34
C ASP A 182 -0.82 16.10 6.51
N VAL A 183 -0.53 14.95 7.14
CA VAL A 183 -0.14 13.71 6.44
C VAL A 183 -1.28 13.23 5.55
N LEU A 184 -2.49 13.13 6.08
CA LEU A 184 -3.67 12.70 5.32
C LEU A 184 -3.92 13.57 4.10
N TYR A 185 -3.84 14.89 4.26
CA TYR A 185 -4.03 15.80 3.13
C TYR A 185 -2.95 15.65 2.07
N ALA A 186 -1.68 15.52 2.48
CA ALA A 186 -0.57 15.31 1.55
C ALA A 186 -0.77 14.01 0.74
N ASP A 187 -1.16 12.92 1.39
CA ASP A 187 -1.39 11.62 0.77
C ASP A 187 -2.54 11.66 -0.23
N PHE A 188 -3.68 12.19 0.19
CA PHE A 188 -4.86 12.22 -0.68
C PHE A 188 -4.73 13.20 -1.82
N ASN A 189 -4.05 14.32 -1.59
CA ASN A 189 -3.70 15.25 -2.66
C ASN A 189 -2.73 14.60 -3.65
N ALA A 190 -1.76 13.81 -3.18
CA ALA A 190 -0.86 13.04 -4.05
C ALA A 190 -1.62 12.01 -4.89
N CYS A 191 -2.57 11.28 -4.29
CA CYS A 191 -3.43 10.33 -5.01
C CYS A 191 -4.31 11.02 -6.05
N ASN A 192 -4.99 12.10 -5.66
CA ASN A 192 -5.94 12.83 -6.50
C ASN A 192 -5.28 13.46 -7.74
N ASN A 193 -4.03 13.88 -7.60
CA ASN A 193 -3.28 14.52 -8.68
C ASN A 193 -2.43 13.54 -9.51
N TYR A 194 -2.38 12.26 -9.13
CA TYR A 194 -1.59 11.28 -9.84
C TYR A 194 -2.30 10.79 -11.10
N VAL A 195 -1.66 10.99 -12.23
CA VAL A 195 -2.07 10.42 -13.51
C VAL A 195 -0.92 9.56 -14.02
N PRO A 196 -1.10 8.23 -14.13
CA PRO A 196 -0.05 7.36 -14.65
C PRO A 196 0.19 7.67 -16.13
N GLU A 197 1.47 7.64 -16.52
CA GLU A 197 1.81 7.73 -17.94
C GLU A 197 1.51 6.37 -18.62
N PRO A 198 0.58 6.31 -19.59
CA PRO A 198 0.14 5.04 -20.17
C PRO A 198 1.28 4.25 -20.83
N ALA A 199 2.21 4.93 -21.51
CA ALA A 199 3.36 4.28 -22.15
C ALA A 199 4.32 3.66 -21.13
N ALA A 200 4.54 4.31 -19.98
CA ALA A 200 5.38 3.80 -18.91
C ALA A 200 4.72 2.60 -18.21
N VAL A 201 3.41 2.64 -17.98
CA VAL A 201 2.64 1.53 -17.41
C VAL A 201 2.66 0.33 -18.36
N ALA A 202 2.43 0.51 -19.64
CA ALA A 202 2.54 -0.55 -20.66
C ALA A 202 3.97 -1.13 -20.77
N GLY A 203 4.98 -0.35 -20.36
CA GLY A 203 6.37 -0.76 -20.27
C GLY A 203 6.70 -1.73 -19.13
N ILE A 204 5.78 -1.96 -18.18
CA ILE A 204 5.95 -2.91 -17.06
C ILE A 204 5.92 -4.34 -17.61
N LYS A 205 7.03 -5.06 -17.45
CA LYS A 205 7.23 -6.40 -18.04
C LYS A 205 7.16 -7.54 -17.02
N CYS A 206 7.24 -7.24 -15.73
CA CYS A 206 7.09 -8.25 -14.70
C CYS A 206 5.65 -8.77 -14.62
N PRO A 207 5.42 -9.96 -14.04
CA PRO A 207 4.07 -10.40 -13.67
C PRO A 207 3.40 -9.39 -12.74
N VAL A 208 2.09 -9.17 -12.93
CA VAL A 208 1.29 -8.26 -12.11
C VAL A 208 0.09 -9.00 -11.51
N LEU A 209 -0.18 -8.77 -10.23
CA LEU A 209 -1.37 -9.21 -9.52
C LEU A 209 -2.17 -7.97 -9.08
N LEU A 210 -3.42 -7.90 -9.49
CA LEU A 210 -4.39 -6.94 -8.96
C LEU A 210 -5.30 -7.68 -7.98
N VAL A 211 -5.51 -7.13 -6.78
CA VAL A 211 -6.45 -7.67 -5.80
C VAL A 211 -7.46 -6.58 -5.46
N ALA A 212 -8.73 -6.87 -5.65
CA ALA A 212 -9.81 -5.91 -5.45
C ALA A 212 -10.92 -6.51 -4.57
N GLY A 213 -11.49 -5.70 -3.68
CA GLY A 213 -12.69 -6.05 -2.93
C GLY A 213 -13.95 -5.82 -3.77
N SER A 214 -14.89 -6.75 -3.75
CA SER A 214 -16.15 -6.58 -4.51
C SER A 214 -17.07 -5.50 -3.91
N ARG A 215 -16.81 -5.08 -2.66
CA ARG A 215 -17.52 -4.03 -1.92
C ARG A 215 -16.68 -2.80 -1.61
N ASP A 216 -15.52 -2.68 -2.24
CA ASP A 216 -14.62 -1.55 -2.07
C ASP A 216 -15.27 -0.26 -2.60
N GLN A 217 -15.50 0.70 -1.69
CA GLN A 217 -16.08 2.00 -2.02
C GLN A 217 -15.01 3.06 -2.32
N MET A 218 -13.76 2.84 -1.86
CA MET A 218 -12.64 3.76 -2.08
C MET A 218 -12.05 3.57 -3.49
N THR A 219 -11.82 2.31 -3.88
CA THR A 219 -11.31 1.94 -5.20
C THR A 219 -12.19 0.85 -5.82
N PRO A 220 -13.31 1.24 -6.46
CA PRO A 220 -14.29 0.28 -6.96
C PRO A 220 -13.70 -0.74 -7.94
N LEU A 221 -14.20 -1.97 -7.92
CA LEU A 221 -13.73 -3.09 -8.76
C LEU A 221 -13.54 -2.72 -10.23
N ARG A 222 -14.45 -1.89 -10.78
CA ARG A 222 -14.32 -1.41 -12.18
C ARG A 222 -13.01 -0.67 -12.47
N ALA A 223 -12.43 -0.02 -11.46
CA ALA A 223 -11.16 0.69 -11.63
C ALA A 223 -9.98 -0.29 -11.74
N ALA A 224 -9.97 -1.36 -10.95
CA ALA A 224 -8.98 -2.44 -11.09
C ALA A 224 -9.13 -3.17 -12.44
N GLN A 225 -10.36 -3.35 -12.93
CA GLN A 225 -10.62 -3.91 -14.26
C GLN A 225 -10.06 -3.01 -15.38
N ALA A 226 -10.29 -1.70 -15.29
CA ALA A 226 -9.73 -0.74 -16.25
C ALA A 226 -8.19 -0.73 -16.24
N LEU A 227 -7.58 -0.78 -15.06
CA LEU A 227 -6.12 -0.86 -14.96
C LEU A 227 -5.56 -2.16 -15.55
N LYS A 228 -6.28 -3.28 -15.40
CA LYS A 228 -5.90 -4.56 -16.00
C LYS A 228 -5.75 -4.47 -17.53
N GLU A 229 -6.62 -3.70 -18.20
CA GLU A 229 -6.54 -3.51 -19.66
C GLU A 229 -5.23 -2.82 -20.10
N LEU A 230 -4.66 -2.00 -19.22
CA LEU A 230 -3.36 -1.33 -19.46
C LEU A 230 -2.16 -2.20 -19.12
N LEU A 231 -2.36 -3.33 -18.43
CA LEU A 231 -1.33 -4.23 -17.92
C LEU A 231 -1.49 -5.63 -18.50
N PRO A 232 -0.92 -5.94 -19.68
CA PRO A 232 -1.19 -7.20 -20.41
C PRO A 232 -0.86 -8.49 -19.63
N ARG A 233 0.01 -8.38 -18.61
CA ARG A 233 0.42 -9.51 -17.77
C ARG A 233 -0.29 -9.55 -16.41
N ALA A 234 -1.31 -8.72 -16.22
CA ALA A 234 -2.03 -8.67 -14.96
C ALA A 234 -3.05 -9.79 -14.83
N ARG A 235 -3.02 -10.43 -13.65
CA ARG A 235 -4.14 -11.25 -13.16
C ARG A 235 -4.95 -10.38 -12.21
N LEU A 236 -6.27 -10.52 -12.23
CA LEU A 236 -7.16 -9.88 -11.27
C LEU A 236 -7.79 -10.95 -10.38
N LEU A 237 -7.61 -10.80 -9.08
CA LEU A 237 -8.31 -11.54 -8.04
C LEU A 237 -9.36 -10.62 -7.40
N VAL A 238 -10.59 -11.09 -7.32
CA VAL A 238 -11.68 -10.39 -6.64
C VAL A 238 -11.98 -11.12 -5.33
N LEU A 239 -11.91 -10.38 -4.23
CA LEU A 239 -12.26 -10.87 -2.90
C LEU A 239 -13.73 -10.53 -2.62
N GLU A 240 -14.59 -11.53 -2.71
CA GLU A 240 -16.03 -11.36 -2.55
C GLU A 240 -16.40 -10.89 -1.13
N GLY A 241 -17.19 -9.83 -1.05
CA GLY A 241 -17.65 -9.24 0.20
C GLY A 241 -16.65 -8.33 0.91
N ALA A 242 -15.38 -8.30 0.48
CA ALA A 242 -14.38 -7.41 1.05
C ALA A 242 -14.58 -5.96 0.59
N GLY A 243 -14.30 -5.01 1.49
CA GLY A 243 -14.15 -3.59 1.21
C GLY A 243 -12.73 -3.25 0.78
N HIS A 244 -12.27 -2.06 1.19
CA HIS A 244 -10.93 -1.55 0.87
C HIS A 244 -9.84 -2.08 1.81
N ALA A 245 -10.19 -2.40 3.07
CA ALA A 245 -9.26 -2.90 4.08
C ALA A 245 -8.94 -4.39 3.89
N LEU A 246 -8.63 -4.81 2.66
CA LEU A 246 -8.48 -6.19 2.20
C LEU A 246 -7.63 -7.06 3.14
N MET A 247 -6.48 -6.53 3.60
CA MET A 247 -5.50 -7.24 4.43
C MET A 247 -6.04 -7.58 5.82
N ALA A 248 -7.01 -6.80 6.29
CA ALA A 248 -7.67 -7.01 7.59
C ALA A 248 -8.98 -7.80 7.44
N GLU A 249 -9.76 -7.52 6.38
CA GLU A 249 -11.06 -8.15 6.16
C GLU A 249 -10.97 -9.60 5.69
N GLN A 250 -9.96 -9.92 4.88
CA GLN A 250 -9.71 -11.27 4.37
C GLN A 250 -8.20 -11.58 4.39
N PRO A 251 -7.60 -11.64 5.59
CA PRO A 251 -6.15 -11.74 5.75
C PRO A 251 -5.55 -12.98 5.11
N ASP A 252 -6.22 -14.13 5.26
CA ASP A 252 -5.74 -15.41 4.74
C ASP A 252 -5.85 -15.45 3.20
N ALA A 253 -6.97 -14.99 2.64
CA ALA A 253 -7.13 -14.93 1.19
C ALA A 253 -6.11 -13.99 0.51
N VAL A 254 -5.78 -12.87 1.16
CA VAL A 254 -4.71 -11.97 0.70
C VAL A 254 -3.35 -12.65 0.83
N LEU A 255 -3.09 -13.32 1.94
CA LEU A 255 -1.82 -14.03 2.16
C LEU A 255 -1.63 -15.15 1.13
N ASP A 256 -2.64 -16.00 0.95
CA ASP A 256 -2.59 -17.11 -0.02
C ASP A 256 -2.36 -16.61 -1.44
N ALA A 257 -3.07 -15.55 -1.85
CA ALA A 257 -2.87 -14.92 -3.16
C ALA A 257 -1.43 -14.40 -3.36
N LEU A 258 -0.82 -13.85 -2.31
CA LEU A 258 0.56 -13.38 -2.34
C LEU A 258 1.56 -14.54 -2.32
N ILE A 259 1.28 -15.63 -1.59
CA ILE A 259 2.12 -16.85 -1.59
C ILE A 259 2.15 -17.46 -2.99
N ASP A 260 0.99 -17.63 -3.62
CA ASP A 260 0.89 -18.18 -4.98
C ASP A 260 1.56 -17.29 -6.03
N PHE A 261 1.60 -16.00 -5.76
CA PHE A 261 2.11 -15.03 -6.71
C PHE A 261 3.62 -14.83 -6.57
N LEU A 262 4.21 -14.88 -5.39
CA LEU A 262 5.62 -14.58 -5.10
C LEU A 262 6.51 -15.81 -5.18
#